data_3bf16185e8696cb3262b934cc460723f
#
_entry.id   3bf16185e8696cb3262b934cc460723f
#
_cell.length_a   1.000
_cell.length_b   1.000
_cell.length_c   1.000
_cell.angle_alpha   90.00
_cell.angle_beta   90.00
_cell.angle_gamma   90.00
#
_symmetry.space_group_name_H-M   'P 1'
#
loop_
_entity.id
_entity.type
_entity.pdbx_description
1 polymer ?
#
loop_
_entity_poly.entity_id
_entity_poly.type
_entity_poly.pdbx_seq_one_letter_code
_entity_poly.pdbx_strand_id
1 'polypeptide(L)'
;MSVFPIKNDVINAVIAGIENAKRNYTFWTSDELYLSYAPPKFLTIHVAQEIGKLANAPEIFIDATISDILRCSLPNRTDFRDFMKKNYIMDRLLCLTLDERFTHKSDNDSVSRVIMSLKNGVRNVQEEYKNDIEVMCKMLERDKKEDSTLDYAIFAFYLDISSSARKNAQERLDNIIESFDSIVASHKNLKSSFKGGSIKKIEKVGEWCIGCYVIEHTL
;
A
#
# COMPACT_ATOMS: atom_id res chain seq x y z
N MET A 1 1.24 -27.01 0.08
CA MET A 1 1.38 -25.82 0.91
C MET A 1 1.37 -24.62 -0.03
N SER A 2 0.37 -23.77 0.06
CA SER A 2 0.40 -22.47 -0.64
C SER A 2 1.57 -21.65 -0.04
N VAL A 3 2.54 -21.29 -0.84
CA VAL A 3 3.67 -20.48 -0.36
C VAL A 3 3.41 -19.06 -0.82
N PHE A 4 2.70 -18.29 0.02
CA PHE A 4 2.53 -16.85 -0.19
C PHE A 4 3.90 -16.16 -0.10
N PRO A 5 4.18 -15.10 -0.87
CA PRO A 5 5.47 -14.42 -0.83
C PRO A 5 5.83 -13.91 0.57
N ILE A 6 7.11 -13.94 0.89
CA ILE A 6 7.61 -13.36 2.13
C ILE A 6 7.38 -11.85 2.12
N LYS A 7 6.89 -11.29 3.23
CA LYS A 7 6.57 -9.85 3.37
C LYS A 7 7.69 -8.94 2.86
N ASN A 8 8.95 -9.24 3.17
CA ASN A 8 10.07 -8.43 2.71
C ASN A 8 10.25 -8.43 1.19
N ASP A 9 9.97 -9.55 0.53
CA ASP A 9 10.05 -9.65 -0.92
C ASP A 9 8.95 -8.82 -1.58
N VAL A 10 7.73 -8.85 -1.01
CA VAL A 10 6.62 -7.98 -1.47
C VAL A 10 6.97 -6.51 -1.31
N ILE A 11 7.50 -6.09 -0.15
CA ILE A 11 7.89 -4.70 0.10
C ILE A 11 8.99 -4.26 -0.88
N ASN A 12 9.99 -5.11 -1.12
CA ASN A 12 11.06 -4.82 -2.08
C ASN A 12 10.51 -4.71 -3.51
N ALA A 13 9.57 -5.56 -3.89
CA ALA A 13 8.90 -5.50 -5.19
C ALA A 13 8.07 -4.21 -5.34
N VAL A 14 7.38 -3.77 -4.28
CA VAL A 14 6.66 -2.49 -4.27
C VAL A 14 7.61 -1.32 -4.51
N ILE A 15 8.73 -1.25 -3.79
CA ILE A 15 9.74 -0.20 -3.95
C ILE A 15 10.33 -0.24 -5.37
N ALA A 16 10.71 -1.41 -5.87
CA ALA A 16 11.22 -1.59 -7.23
C ALA A 16 10.19 -1.17 -8.30
N GLY A 17 8.91 -1.47 -8.07
CA GLY A 17 7.82 -1.04 -8.97
C GLY A 17 7.70 0.47 -9.06
N ILE A 18 7.80 1.18 -7.93
CA ILE A 18 7.79 2.65 -7.91
C ILE A 18 9.05 3.22 -8.59
N GLU A 19 10.23 2.62 -8.36
CA GLU A 19 11.47 3.02 -9.05
C GLU A 19 11.38 2.83 -10.57
N ASN A 20 10.81 1.71 -11.02
CA ASN A 20 10.58 1.44 -12.42
C ASN A 20 9.56 2.40 -13.04
N ALA A 21 8.47 2.70 -12.32
CA ALA A 21 7.51 3.71 -12.75
C ALA A 21 8.19 5.08 -12.93
N LYS A 22 8.98 5.53 -11.95
CA LYS A 22 9.73 6.77 -12.02
C LYS A 22 10.66 6.79 -13.23
N ARG A 23 11.47 5.75 -13.41
CA ARG A 23 12.42 5.64 -14.52
C ARG A 23 11.73 5.70 -15.88
N ASN A 24 10.65 4.93 -16.05
CA ASN A 24 9.92 4.87 -17.31
C ASN A 24 9.20 6.18 -17.63
N TYR A 25 8.58 6.81 -16.63
CA TYR A 25 7.89 8.08 -16.82
C TYR A 25 8.87 9.20 -17.17
N THR A 26 10.00 9.27 -16.48
CA THR A 26 11.08 10.21 -16.77
C THR A 26 11.61 10.04 -18.20
N PHE A 27 11.86 8.78 -18.61
CA PHE A 27 12.29 8.48 -19.97
C PHE A 27 11.27 8.90 -21.03
N TRP A 28 9.97 8.62 -20.80
CA TRP A 28 8.92 9.00 -21.76
C TRP A 28 8.69 10.50 -21.86
N THR A 29 8.99 11.24 -20.82
CA THR A 29 8.84 12.70 -20.79
C THR A 29 10.16 13.44 -21.01
N SER A 30 11.20 12.75 -21.50
CA SER A 30 12.53 13.32 -21.78
C SER A 30 13.11 14.09 -20.59
N ASP A 31 12.95 13.54 -19.39
CA ASP A 31 13.36 14.12 -18.08
C ASP A 31 12.64 15.43 -17.69
N GLU A 32 11.56 15.79 -18.37
CA GLU A 32 10.86 17.05 -18.10
C GLU A 32 9.88 16.98 -16.93
N LEU A 33 9.29 15.79 -16.64
CA LEU A 33 8.23 15.65 -15.68
C LEU A 33 8.54 14.68 -14.53
N TYR A 34 8.13 15.06 -13.32
CA TYR A 34 8.15 14.17 -12.17
C TYR A 34 7.07 13.07 -12.27
N LEU A 35 7.32 11.93 -11.64
CA LEU A 35 6.34 10.84 -11.56
C LEU A 35 4.99 11.29 -10.96
N SER A 36 4.98 12.32 -10.11
CA SER A 36 3.75 12.89 -9.56
C SER A 36 2.75 13.42 -10.59
N TYR A 37 3.19 13.68 -11.82
CA TYR A 37 2.32 14.04 -12.95
C TYR A 37 1.77 12.84 -13.71
N ALA A 38 2.27 11.64 -13.44
CA ALA A 38 1.75 10.44 -14.09
C ALA A 38 0.34 10.10 -13.60
N PRO A 39 -0.49 9.45 -14.43
CA PRO A 39 -1.78 8.92 -13.98
C PRO A 39 -1.60 7.96 -12.80
N PRO A 40 -2.49 7.98 -11.77
CA PRO A 40 -2.36 7.12 -10.60
C PRO A 40 -2.21 5.63 -10.92
N LYS A 41 -2.91 5.13 -11.93
CA LYS A 41 -2.82 3.75 -12.41
C LYS A 41 -1.45 3.35 -12.94
N PHE A 42 -0.67 4.31 -13.42
CA PHE A 42 0.67 4.05 -13.91
C PHE A 42 1.56 3.45 -12.82
N LEU A 43 1.50 4.01 -11.62
CA LEU A 43 2.22 3.49 -10.47
C LEU A 43 1.74 2.08 -10.09
N THR A 44 0.43 1.90 -10.02
CA THR A 44 -0.20 0.62 -9.64
C THR A 44 0.22 -0.52 -10.58
N ILE A 45 0.22 -0.27 -11.89
CA ILE A 45 0.61 -1.26 -12.91
C ILE A 45 2.09 -1.66 -12.74
N HIS A 46 3.00 -0.72 -12.53
CA HIS A 46 4.42 -1.04 -12.35
C HIS A 46 4.68 -1.82 -11.05
N VAL A 47 3.98 -1.49 -9.98
CA VAL A 47 4.05 -2.25 -8.73
C VAL A 47 3.52 -3.67 -8.92
N ALA A 48 2.36 -3.83 -9.57
CA ALA A 48 1.79 -5.14 -9.86
C ALA A 48 2.73 -6.00 -10.72
N GLN A 49 3.38 -5.39 -11.72
CA GLN A 49 4.36 -6.08 -12.57
C GLN A 49 5.57 -6.61 -11.77
N GLU A 50 6.11 -5.83 -10.83
CA GLU A 50 7.25 -6.29 -10.03
C GLU A 50 6.84 -7.38 -9.02
N ILE A 51 5.66 -7.28 -8.42
CA ILE A 51 5.11 -8.34 -7.56
C ILE A 51 4.89 -9.62 -8.37
N GLY A 52 4.39 -9.50 -9.60
CA GLY A 52 4.18 -10.63 -10.50
C GLY A 52 5.44 -11.38 -10.92
N LYS A 53 6.63 -10.81 -10.72
CA LYS A 53 7.94 -11.46 -10.97
C LYS A 53 8.46 -12.29 -9.81
N LEU A 54 7.83 -12.22 -8.64
CA LEU A 54 8.24 -13.03 -7.50
C LEU A 54 8.08 -14.52 -7.79
N ALA A 55 9.00 -15.35 -7.31
CA ALA A 55 8.99 -16.79 -7.56
C ALA A 55 7.67 -17.46 -7.14
N ASN A 56 7.07 -16.95 -6.06
CA ASN A 56 5.77 -17.38 -5.55
C ASN A 56 4.77 -16.21 -5.70
N ALA A 57 4.64 -15.68 -6.92
CA ALA A 57 3.76 -14.54 -7.17
C ALA A 57 2.33 -14.85 -6.71
N PRO A 58 1.70 -13.94 -5.93
CA PRO A 58 0.31 -14.07 -5.51
C PRO A 58 -0.63 -13.84 -6.68
N GLU A 59 -1.93 -14.01 -6.46
CA GLU A 59 -2.93 -13.39 -7.34
C GLU A 59 -3.02 -11.90 -7.04
N ILE A 60 -3.11 -11.09 -8.08
CA ILE A 60 -3.02 -9.63 -7.99
C ILE A 60 -4.31 -9.03 -8.52
N PHE A 61 -5.05 -8.35 -7.66
CA PHE A 61 -6.26 -7.63 -8.04
C PHE A 61 -6.02 -6.12 -7.95
N ILE A 62 -6.25 -5.44 -9.08
CA ILE A 62 -6.18 -3.98 -9.17
C ILE A 62 -7.60 -3.44 -8.99
N ASP A 63 -7.76 -2.44 -8.12
CA ASP A 63 -9.05 -1.80 -7.80
C ASP A 63 -10.11 -2.76 -7.26
N ALA A 64 -9.73 -3.62 -6.34
CA ALA A 64 -10.70 -4.41 -5.59
C ALA A 64 -11.52 -3.53 -4.64
N THR A 65 -12.83 -3.80 -4.52
CA THR A 65 -13.67 -3.12 -3.54
C THR A 65 -13.36 -3.61 -2.13
N ILE A 66 -13.50 -2.76 -1.12
CA ILE A 66 -13.33 -3.16 0.28
C ILE A 66 -14.30 -4.30 0.63
N SER A 67 -15.52 -4.26 0.12
CA SER A 67 -16.51 -5.32 0.33
C SER A 67 -16.06 -6.68 -0.23
N ASP A 68 -15.43 -6.72 -1.39
CA ASP A 68 -14.89 -7.96 -1.95
C ASP A 68 -13.69 -8.48 -1.15
N ILE A 69 -12.78 -7.58 -0.75
CA ILE A 69 -11.64 -7.93 0.08
C ILE A 69 -12.09 -8.53 1.41
N LEU A 70 -13.04 -7.89 2.11
CA LEU A 70 -13.56 -8.38 3.37
C LEU A 70 -14.28 -9.72 3.21
N ARG A 71 -15.02 -9.91 2.11
CA ARG A 71 -15.65 -11.21 1.78
C ARG A 71 -14.60 -12.32 1.62
N CYS A 72 -13.42 -11.98 1.10
CA CYS A 72 -12.32 -12.93 0.88
C CYS A 72 -11.37 -13.04 2.07
N SER A 73 -11.52 -12.24 3.12
CA SER A 73 -10.62 -12.24 4.28
C SER A 73 -11.29 -12.62 5.60
N LEU A 74 -12.61 -12.46 5.74
CA LEU A 74 -13.32 -12.83 6.95
C LEU A 74 -13.65 -14.33 6.98
N PRO A 75 -13.66 -14.97 8.16
CA PRO A 75 -13.98 -16.40 8.32
C PRO A 75 -15.36 -16.77 7.77
N ASN A 76 -16.33 -15.89 7.96
CA ASN A 76 -17.65 -16.03 7.37
C ASN A 76 -17.85 -14.90 6.33
N ARG A 77 -17.98 -15.28 5.08
CA ARG A 77 -18.10 -14.37 3.94
C ARG A 77 -19.33 -13.47 3.96
N THR A 78 -20.36 -13.83 4.70
CA THR A 78 -21.60 -13.04 4.80
C THR A 78 -21.45 -11.86 5.76
N ASP A 79 -20.48 -11.91 6.68
CA ASP A 79 -20.32 -10.94 7.76
C ASP A 79 -19.70 -9.60 7.32
N PHE A 80 -19.22 -9.50 6.08
CA PHE A 80 -18.54 -8.29 5.60
C PHE A 80 -19.41 -7.02 5.74
N ARG A 81 -20.72 -7.13 5.54
CA ARG A 81 -21.65 -5.99 5.65
C ARG A 81 -21.76 -5.48 7.09
N ASP A 82 -21.89 -6.40 8.02
CA ASP A 82 -21.99 -6.07 9.45
C ASP A 82 -20.64 -5.55 9.97
N PHE A 83 -19.55 -6.13 9.49
CA PHE A 83 -18.19 -5.64 9.77
C PHE A 83 -18.00 -4.19 9.29
N MET A 84 -18.34 -3.89 8.03
CA MET A 84 -18.25 -2.54 7.47
C MET A 84 -19.10 -1.54 8.24
N LYS A 85 -20.35 -1.92 8.57
CA LYS A 85 -21.27 -1.07 9.33
C LYS A 85 -20.75 -0.79 10.75
N LYS A 86 -20.30 -1.83 11.47
CA LYS A 86 -19.75 -1.71 12.82
C LYS A 86 -18.53 -0.81 12.88
N ASN A 87 -17.65 -0.87 11.86
CA ASN A 87 -16.41 -0.13 11.81
C ASN A 87 -16.52 1.20 11.03
N TYR A 88 -17.72 1.58 10.59
CA TYR A 88 -17.96 2.79 9.78
C TYR A 88 -17.06 2.86 8.53
N ILE A 89 -16.91 1.72 7.84
CA ILE A 89 -16.14 1.64 6.60
C ILE A 89 -17.08 1.82 5.41
N MET A 90 -16.78 2.80 4.57
CA MET A 90 -17.48 3.00 3.29
C MET A 90 -16.86 2.11 2.22
N ASP A 91 -17.70 1.53 1.36
CA ASP A 91 -17.21 0.73 0.24
C ASP A 91 -16.52 1.62 -0.79
N ARG A 92 -15.28 1.29 -1.11
CA ARG A 92 -14.46 2.00 -2.09
C ARG A 92 -13.39 1.08 -2.65
N LEU A 93 -12.73 1.50 -3.70
CA LEU A 93 -11.63 0.76 -4.30
C LEU A 93 -10.33 0.95 -3.51
N LEU A 94 -9.59 -0.13 -3.31
CA LEU A 94 -8.18 -0.10 -2.93
C LEU A 94 -7.31 -0.34 -4.17
N CYS A 95 -6.14 0.28 -4.20
CA CYS A 95 -5.29 0.29 -5.39
C CYS A 95 -4.86 -1.12 -5.81
N LEU A 96 -4.55 -1.98 -4.84
CA LEU A 96 -4.04 -3.32 -5.10
C LEU A 96 -4.29 -4.24 -3.90
N THR A 97 -4.67 -5.49 -4.21
CA THR A 97 -4.85 -6.56 -3.22
C THR A 97 -4.10 -7.79 -3.69
N LEU A 98 -3.47 -8.49 -2.75
CA LEU A 98 -2.78 -9.75 -3.02
C LEU A 98 -3.52 -10.88 -2.32
N ASP A 99 -3.91 -11.87 -3.12
CA ASP A 99 -4.61 -13.05 -2.66
C ASP A 99 -3.71 -14.29 -2.78
N GLU A 100 -3.98 -15.31 -1.96
CA GLU A 100 -3.33 -16.60 -2.11
C GLU A 100 -3.64 -17.19 -3.49
N ARG A 101 -2.62 -17.69 -4.16
CA ARG A 101 -2.81 -18.41 -5.41
C ARG A 101 -3.42 -19.78 -5.13
N PHE A 102 -4.49 -20.11 -5.81
CA PHE A 102 -5.11 -21.42 -5.71
C PHE A 102 -4.19 -22.54 -6.21
N THR A 103 -4.02 -23.56 -5.38
CA THR A 103 -3.26 -24.78 -5.74
C THR A 103 -4.15 -25.90 -6.27
N HIS A 104 -5.47 -25.86 -6.00
CA HIS A 104 -6.43 -26.88 -6.43
C HIS A 104 -7.68 -26.25 -7.06
N LYS A 105 -8.12 -26.81 -8.19
CA LYS A 105 -9.32 -26.35 -8.92
C LYS A 105 -10.66 -26.51 -8.17
N SER A 106 -10.65 -27.16 -7.01
CA SER A 106 -11.84 -27.38 -6.18
C SER A 106 -12.15 -26.26 -5.20
N ASP A 107 -11.15 -25.41 -4.89
CA ASP A 107 -11.31 -24.31 -3.93
C ASP A 107 -11.55 -23.02 -4.74
N ASN A 108 -12.82 -22.73 -5.02
CA ASN A 108 -13.23 -21.52 -5.75
C ASN A 108 -13.15 -20.24 -4.94
N ASP A 109 -12.46 -20.28 -3.82
CA ASP A 109 -12.52 -19.21 -2.83
C ASP A 109 -11.20 -18.43 -2.75
N SER A 110 -11.21 -17.20 -3.26
CA SER A 110 -10.11 -16.24 -3.11
C SER A 110 -9.87 -15.94 -1.63
N VAL A 111 -8.62 -15.84 -1.20
CA VAL A 111 -8.20 -15.54 0.17
C VAL A 111 -7.28 -14.33 0.15
N SER A 112 -7.82 -13.17 0.54
CA SER A 112 -7.06 -11.93 0.56
C SER A 112 -6.08 -11.90 1.75
N ARG A 113 -4.82 -11.56 1.47
CA ARG A 113 -3.72 -11.51 2.44
C ARG A 113 -3.15 -10.12 2.65
N VAL A 114 -3.06 -9.32 1.59
CA VAL A 114 -2.40 -8.02 1.65
C VAL A 114 -3.23 -6.98 0.92
N ILE A 115 -3.37 -5.81 1.51
CA ILE A 115 -4.03 -4.66 0.91
C ILE A 115 -3.07 -3.50 0.75
N MET A 116 -3.22 -2.73 -0.34
CA MET A 116 -2.31 -1.63 -0.64
C MET A 116 -3.03 -0.38 -1.12
N SER A 117 -2.60 0.78 -0.60
CA SER A 117 -2.85 2.09 -1.17
C SER A 117 -1.55 2.63 -1.78
N LEU A 118 -1.61 3.08 -3.02
CA LEU A 118 -0.45 3.55 -3.78
C LEU A 118 -0.69 4.99 -4.23
N LYS A 119 0.24 5.89 -3.93
CA LYS A 119 0.10 7.32 -4.23
C LYS A 119 1.33 7.87 -4.96
N ASN A 120 1.11 8.57 -6.06
CA ASN A 120 2.16 9.32 -6.75
C ASN A 120 2.09 10.81 -6.38
N GLY A 121 3.15 11.36 -5.79
CA GLY A 121 3.22 12.78 -5.46
C GLY A 121 2.72 13.16 -4.07
N VAL A 122 3.02 12.34 -3.07
CA VAL A 122 2.72 12.65 -1.66
C VAL A 122 3.70 13.69 -1.14
N ARG A 123 3.27 14.94 -1.05
CA ARG A 123 4.11 16.08 -0.64
C ARG A 123 3.85 16.56 0.78
N ASN A 124 2.69 16.28 1.33
CA ASN A 124 2.25 16.64 2.67
C ASN A 124 1.26 15.61 3.18
N VAL A 125 0.99 15.66 4.47
CA VAL A 125 -0.14 14.95 5.06
C VAL A 125 -1.45 15.54 4.51
N GLN A 126 -2.33 14.68 3.99
CA GLN A 126 -3.67 15.03 3.51
C GLN A 126 -4.70 14.14 4.22
N GLU A 127 -5.90 14.64 4.38
CA GLU A 127 -6.98 13.87 5.03
C GLU A 127 -7.33 12.59 4.25
N GLU A 128 -7.19 12.61 2.92
CA GLU A 128 -7.35 11.40 2.10
C GLU A 128 -6.37 10.29 2.52
N TYR A 129 -5.10 10.64 2.75
CA TYR A 129 -4.06 9.66 3.14
C TYR A 129 -4.29 9.14 4.55
N LYS A 130 -4.67 10.01 5.48
CA LYS A 130 -5.05 9.61 6.84
C LYS A 130 -6.23 8.65 6.83
N ASN A 131 -7.24 8.95 6.00
CA ASN A 131 -8.40 8.09 5.85
C ASN A 131 -8.05 6.74 5.21
N ASP A 132 -7.07 6.68 4.30
CA ASP A 132 -6.57 5.41 3.78
C ASP A 132 -5.90 4.58 4.89
N ILE A 133 -5.04 5.19 5.71
CA ILE A 133 -4.41 4.53 6.87
C ILE A 133 -5.47 4.06 7.88
N GLU A 134 -6.42 4.91 8.23
CA GLU A 134 -7.51 4.58 9.16
C GLU A 134 -8.34 3.38 8.69
N VAL A 135 -8.72 3.36 7.41
CA VAL A 135 -9.48 2.25 6.83
C VAL A 135 -8.65 0.96 6.82
N MET A 136 -7.37 1.02 6.44
CA MET A 136 -6.49 -0.14 6.48
C MET A 136 -6.31 -0.67 7.91
N CYS A 137 -6.19 0.21 8.90
CA CYS A 137 -6.15 -0.20 10.31
C CYS A 137 -7.43 -0.92 10.72
N LYS A 138 -8.60 -0.36 10.41
CA LYS A 138 -9.90 -0.98 10.71
C LYS A 138 -10.10 -2.35 10.05
N MET A 139 -9.58 -2.53 8.83
CA MET A 139 -9.63 -3.82 8.13
C MET A 139 -8.69 -4.87 8.74
N LEU A 140 -7.59 -4.42 9.32
CA LEU A 140 -6.60 -5.29 9.97
C LEU A 140 -6.95 -5.56 11.44
N GLU A 141 -7.53 -4.61 12.17
CA GLU A 141 -7.78 -4.72 13.61
C GLU A 141 -8.63 -5.93 13.94
N ARG A 142 -8.12 -6.79 14.82
CA ARG A 142 -8.76 -8.03 15.28
C ARG A 142 -8.29 -8.42 16.68
N ASP A 143 -9.13 -9.17 17.38
CA ASP A 143 -8.79 -9.68 18.71
C ASP A 143 -7.99 -10.98 18.64
N LYS A 144 -8.25 -11.81 17.61
CA LYS A 144 -7.60 -13.11 17.40
C LYS A 144 -7.10 -13.22 15.97
N LYS A 145 -6.03 -13.99 15.79
CA LYS A 145 -5.41 -14.20 14.47
C LYS A 145 -6.38 -14.81 13.45
N GLU A 146 -7.28 -15.64 13.90
CA GLU A 146 -8.25 -16.37 13.08
C GLU A 146 -9.41 -15.51 12.58
N ASP A 147 -9.59 -14.30 13.14
CA ASP A 147 -10.72 -13.41 12.80
C ASP A 147 -10.60 -12.79 11.39
N SER A 148 -9.43 -12.86 10.76
CA SER A 148 -9.21 -12.43 9.38
C SER A 148 -7.96 -13.08 8.80
N THR A 149 -7.92 -13.22 7.47
CA THR A 149 -6.73 -13.69 6.73
C THR A 149 -5.80 -12.57 6.31
N LEU A 150 -6.17 -11.30 6.48
CA LEU A 150 -5.29 -10.18 6.13
C LEU A 150 -4.06 -10.15 7.05
N ASP A 151 -2.88 -10.26 6.47
CA ASP A 151 -1.62 -10.32 7.21
C ASP A 151 -1.07 -8.91 7.50
N TYR A 152 -1.11 -8.03 6.51
CA TYR A 152 -0.61 -6.65 6.63
C TYR A 152 -1.18 -5.74 5.52
N ALA A 153 -1.04 -4.44 5.74
CA ALA A 153 -1.35 -3.41 4.75
C ALA A 153 -0.11 -2.60 4.40
N ILE A 154 -0.08 -2.05 3.18
CA ILE A 154 0.98 -1.19 2.69
C ILE A 154 0.39 0.12 2.18
N PHE A 155 0.89 1.24 2.68
CA PHE A 155 0.73 2.55 2.04
C PHE A 155 2.07 2.94 1.41
N ALA A 156 2.17 2.83 0.09
CA ALA A 156 3.42 3.15 -0.60
C ALA A 156 3.25 4.37 -1.50
N PHE A 157 4.31 5.17 -1.61
CA PHE A 157 4.21 6.45 -2.28
C PHE A 157 5.54 6.92 -2.88
N TYR A 158 5.40 7.78 -3.88
CA TYR A 158 6.46 8.61 -4.40
C TYR A 158 6.28 10.03 -3.86
N LEU A 159 7.32 10.59 -3.30
CA LEU A 159 7.40 11.97 -2.82
C LEU A 159 8.37 12.74 -3.69
N ASP A 160 7.97 13.91 -4.18
CA ASP A 160 8.84 14.85 -4.87
C ASP A 160 8.58 16.27 -4.39
N ILE A 161 9.63 17.07 -4.33
CA ILE A 161 9.54 18.50 -4.02
C ILE A 161 10.53 19.30 -4.85
N SER A 162 10.12 20.51 -5.22
CA SER A 162 10.97 21.47 -5.92
C SER A 162 12.08 22.00 -5.00
N SER A 163 13.21 22.36 -5.59
CA SER A 163 14.31 23.05 -4.90
C SER A 163 13.91 24.38 -4.25
N SER A 164 12.80 24.99 -4.69
CA SER A 164 12.25 26.21 -4.09
C SER A 164 11.32 25.99 -2.90
N ALA A 165 11.08 24.72 -2.50
CA ALA A 165 10.18 24.41 -1.40
C ALA A 165 10.77 24.84 -0.05
N ARG A 166 9.92 25.37 0.85
CA ARG A 166 10.33 25.82 2.21
C ARG A 166 10.79 24.67 3.10
N LYS A 167 10.12 23.49 2.98
CA LYS A 167 10.47 22.26 3.71
C LYS A 167 11.12 21.28 2.76
N ASN A 168 12.21 20.67 3.17
CA ASN A 168 12.90 19.63 2.40
C ASN A 168 12.14 18.31 2.41
N ALA A 169 12.59 17.33 1.62
CA ALA A 169 11.91 16.04 1.49
C ALA A 169 11.92 15.25 2.81
N GLN A 170 13.02 15.34 3.59
CA GLN A 170 13.12 14.64 4.87
C GLN A 170 12.10 15.17 5.88
N GLU A 171 12.01 16.50 6.05
CA GLU A 171 11.04 17.11 6.97
C GLU A 171 9.59 16.75 6.64
N ARG A 172 9.28 16.62 5.34
CA ARG A 172 7.94 16.21 4.89
C ARG A 172 7.69 14.74 5.16
N LEU A 173 8.68 13.90 4.87
CA LEU A 173 8.62 12.47 5.13
C LEU A 173 8.40 12.18 6.62
N ASP A 174 9.16 12.84 7.49
CA ASP A 174 9.05 12.68 8.94
C ASP A 174 7.65 13.06 9.44
N ASN A 175 7.10 14.18 8.98
CA ASN A 175 5.74 14.61 9.32
C ASN A 175 4.66 13.60 8.83
N ILE A 176 4.85 12.98 7.66
CA ILE A 176 3.94 11.98 7.12
C ILE A 176 3.96 10.74 8.00
N ILE A 177 5.16 10.23 8.32
CA ILE A 177 5.33 9.04 9.16
C ILE A 177 4.75 9.28 10.55
N GLU A 178 5.08 10.39 11.21
CA GLU A 178 4.55 10.76 12.53
C GLU A 178 3.01 10.81 12.55
N SER A 179 2.42 11.41 11.51
CA SER A 179 0.96 11.45 11.38
C SER A 179 0.34 10.06 11.23
N PHE A 180 0.96 9.17 10.46
CA PHE A 180 0.48 7.81 10.27
C PHE A 180 0.67 6.97 11.53
N ASP A 181 1.82 7.09 12.20
CA ASP A 181 2.10 6.41 13.47
C ASP A 181 1.08 6.78 14.55
N SER A 182 0.66 8.05 14.60
CA SER A 182 -0.38 8.52 15.53
C SER A 182 -1.73 7.82 15.29
N ILE A 183 -2.08 7.56 14.03
CA ILE A 183 -3.31 6.81 13.70
C ILE A 183 -3.16 5.35 14.10
N VAL A 184 -2.09 4.68 13.68
CA VAL A 184 -1.88 3.26 13.98
C VAL A 184 -1.84 3.01 15.47
N ALA A 185 -1.22 3.90 16.26
CA ALA A 185 -1.15 3.80 17.71
C ALA A 185 -2.52 3.89 18.42
N SER A 186 -3.55 4.44 17.76
CA SER A 186 -4.92 4.47 18.28
C SER A 186 -5.66 3.15 18.11
N HIS A 187 -5.15 2.22 17.29
CA HIS A 187 -5.72 0.91 17.03
C HIS A 187 -5.07 -0.19 17.87
N LYS A 188 -5.89 -1.14 18.35
CA LYS A 188 -5.40 -2.25 19.15
C LYS A 188 -4.65 -3.27 18.30
N ASN A 189 -3.61 -3.85 18.90
CA ASN A 189 -2.87 -4.97 18.30
C ASN A 189 -2.26 -4.68 16.92
N LEU A 190 -2.04 -3.40 16.57
CA LEU A 190 -1.35 -3.00 15.35
C LEU A 190 -0.01 -2.34 15.68
N LYS A 191 0.92 -2.48 14.76
CA LYS A 191 2.19 -1.77 14.73
C LYS A 191 2.52 -1.33 13.31
N SER A 192 3.32 -0.30 13.21
CA SER A 192 3.83 0.22 11.95
C SER A 192 5.31 -0.05 11.77
N SER A 193 5.75 -0.03 10.54
CA SER A 193 7.16 0.05 10.16
C SER A 193 7.30 0.79 8.84
N PHE A 194 8.44 1.44 8.65
CA PHE A 194 8.72 2.20 7.43
C PHE A 194 9.95 1.65 6.72
N LYS A 195 9.89 1.52 5.39
CA LYS A 195 11.01 1.18 4.52
C LYS A 195 11.11 2.16 3.36
N GLY A 196 12.33 2.42 2.90
CA GLY A 196 12.60 3.42 1.86
C GLY A 196 13.12 4.72 2.46
N GLY A 197 12.71 5.85 1.89
CA GLY A 197 13.04 7.18 2.42
C GLY A 197 14.43 7.71 2.09
N SER A 198 15.25 6.99 1.33
CA SER A 198 16.51 7.52 0.83
C SER A 198 16.25 8.73 -0.07
N ILE A 199 16.57 9.93 0.42
CA ILE A 199 16.37 11.16 -0.32
C ILE A 199 17.39 11.24 -1.46
N LYS A 200 16.86 11.37 -2.69
CA LYS A 200 17.66 11.56 -3.90
C LYS A 200 17.50 13.00 -4.39
N LYS A 201 18.61 13.64 -4.71
CA LYS A 201 18.64 15.04 -5.20
C LYS A 201 18.81 15.05 -6.71
N ILE A 202 18.07 15.95 -7.34
CA ILE A 202 18.29 16.34 -8.74
C ILE A 202 18.75 17.80 -8.72
N GLU A 203 19.99 18.02 -9.13
CA GLU A 203 20.61 19.34 -9.06
C GLU A 203 19.73 20.39 -9.75
N LYS A 204 19.50 21.53 -9.05
CA LYS A 204 18.68 22.67 -9.49
C LYS A 204 17.18 22.36 -9.70
N VAL A 205 16.74 21.10 -9.55
CA VAL A 205 15.35 20.68 -9.79
C VAL A 205 14.64 20.43 -8.48
N GLY A 206 15.18 19.56 -7.62
CA GLY A 206 14.53 19.25 -6.34
C GLY A 206 15.01 17.95 -5.71
N GLU A 207 14.16 17.42 -4.85
CA GLU A 207 14.41 16.19 -4.09
C GLU A 207 13.24 15.22 -4.28
N TRP A 208 13.53 13.92 -4.20
CA TRP A 208 12.51 12.90 -4.21
C TRP A 208 12.91 11.68 -3.38
N CYS A 209 11.91 10.92 -2.96
CA CYS A 209 12.10 9.62 -2.33
C CYS A 209 10.91 8.70 -2.59
N ILE A 210 11.09 7.43 -2.22
CA ILE A 210 10.04 6.42 -2.20
C ILE A 210 9.82 6.00 -0.77
N GLY A 211 8.57 6.02 -0.31
CA GLY A 211 8.15 5.55 1.00
C GLY A 211 7.28 4.31 0.89
N CYS A 212 7.50 3.36 1.80
CA CYS A 212 6.68 2.17 1.97
C CYS A 212 6.36 2.03 3.46
N TYR A 213 5.17 2.47 3.85
CA TYR A 213 4.66 2.39 5.22
C TYR A 213 3.82 1.12 5.36
N VAL A 214 4.18 0.28 6.32
CA VAL A 214 3.60 -1.04 6.52
C VAL A 214 2.88 -1.07 7.86
N ILE A 215 1.64 -1.60 7.87
CA ILE A 215 0.83 -1.80 9.06
C ILE A 215 0.60 -3.30 9.21
N GLU A 216 0.86 -3.84 10.38
CA GLU A 216 0.71 -5.28 10.65
C GLU A 216 0.27 -5.55 12.08
N HIS A 217 -0.17 -6.78 12.34
CA HIS A 217 -0.50 -7.23 13.67
C HIS A 217 0.72 -7.39 14.57
N THR A 218 0.49 -7.22 15.87
CA THR A 218 1.43 -7.58 16.93
C THR A 218 1.18 -8.99 17.48
N LEU A 219 0.10 -9.65 17.03
CA LEU A 219 -0.33 -10.99 17.44
C LEU A 219 0.46 -12.10 16.74
#